data_bd175e9d9743c14360bd2b8bbd9a917b
#
_entry.id   bd175e9d9743c14360bd2b8bbd9a917b
#
_cell.length_a   1.000
_cell.length_b   1.000
_cell.length_c   1.000
_cell.angle_alpha   90.00
_cell.angle_beta   90.00
_cell.angle_gamma   90.00
#
_symmetry.space_group_name_H-M   'P 1'
#
loop_
_entity.id
_entity.type
_entity.pdbx_description
1 polymer ?
#
loop_
_entity_poly.entity_id
_entity_poly.type
_entity_poly.pdbx_seq_one_letter_code
_entity_poly.pdbx_strand_id
1 'polypeptide(L)'
;MQSKQTIPHYYLSIDVNMDQVLELRKELNAEVKADNIKLSVNDFIIKASSLACLKVPEANSSWMDTVIRQNHVVDVSVAVSTPMGLITPIVFNAHIKGLATISKDVAILAAKAREGKLQPHEFQGGTFTISNLGMYGIKHFSAIINPPQACILAVGGSEKRLLPADNEKGFDVASMMSVTLSCDHRVVDGAVGAQWLAEFRKFLEKPFTMLL
;
A
#
# COMPACT_ATOMS: atom_id res chain seq x y z
N MET A 1 -14.92 6.43 -14.73
CA MET A 1 -14.78 6.90 -16.15
C MET A 1 -13.89 8.13 -16.22
N GLN A 2 -14.24 9.24 -15.57
CA GLN A 2 -13.50 10.52 -15.64
C GLN A 2 -11.99 10.37 -15.39
N SER A 3 -11.56 9.70 -14.32
CA SER A 3 -10.14 9.50 -14.01
C SER A 3 -9.34 8.90 -15.18
N LYS A 4 -9.88 7.83 -15.80
CA LYS A 4 -9.17 7.16 -16.90
C LYS A 4 -9.16 7.96 -18.19
N GLN A 5 -10.08 8.90 -18.36
CA GLN A 5 -10.18 9.76 -19.55
C GLN A 5 -9.34 11.03 -19.43
N THR A 6 -9.11 11.52 -18.21
CA THR A 6 -8.47 12.83 -17.99
C THR A 6 -7.05 12.75 -17.44
N ILE A 7 -6.68 11.62 -16.79
CA ILE A 7 -5.37 11.43 -16.20
C ILE A 7 -4.50 10.59 -17.14
N PRO A 8 -3.32 11.06 -17.56
CA PRO A 8 -2.37 10.26 -18.32
C PRO A 8 -1.69 9.23 -17.42
N HIS A 9 -2.34 8.05 -17.27
CA HIS A 9 -1.83 6.96 -16.47
C HIS A 9 -0.63 6.29 -17.12
N TYR A 10 0.39 5.99 -16.30
CA TYR A 10 1.40 4.99 -16.61
C TYR A 10 1.61 4.06 -15.40
N TYR A 11 2.30 2.94 -15.61
CA TYR A 11 2.35 1.85 -14.65
C TYR A 11 3.77 1.37 -14.47
N LEU A 12 4.18 1.16 -13.23
CA LEU A 12 5.45 0.56 -12.86
C LEU A 12 5.20 -0.65 -11.97
N SER A 13 5.85 -1.77 -12.26
CA SER A 13 5.68 -3.00 -11.48
C SER A 13 7.01 -3.51 -10.95
N ILE A 14 7.00 -3.99 -9.72
CA ILE A 14 8.13 -4.68 -9.10
C ILE A 14 7.69 -5.91 -8.34
N ASP A 15 8.62 -6.82 -8.12
CA ASP A 15 8.48 -7.92 -7.18
C ASP A 15 9.20 -7.59 -5.87
N VAL A 16 8.58 -7.98 -4.74
CA VAL A 16 9.07 -7.73 -3.38
C VAL A 16 9.17 -9.05 -2.64
N ASN A 17 10.32 -9.31 -2.02
CA ASN A 17 10.50 -10.46 -1.14
C ASN A 17 9.83 -10.18 0.22
N MET A 18 8.88 -11.03 0.60
CA MET A 18 8.05 -10.87 1.78
C MET A 18 8.51 -11.71 2.98
N ASP A 19 9.56 -12.51 2.86
CA ASP A 19 9.95 -13.48 3.89
C ASP A 19 10.22 -12.78 5.24
N GLN A 20 10.93 -11.66 5.24
CA GLN A 20 11.23 -10.89 6.46
C GLN A 20 9.96 -10.29 7.10
N VAL A 21 9.02 -9.80 6.29
CA VAL A 21 7.72 -9.32 6.80
C VAL A 21 6.92 -10.46 7.42
N LEU A 22 6.90 -11.62 6.77
CA LEU A 22 6.13 -12.76 7.27
C LEU A 22 6.69 -13.29 8.59
N GLU A 23 8.02 -13.34 8.73
CA GLU A 23 8.72 -13.72 9.95
C GLU A 23 8.44 -12.72 11.08
N LEU A 24 8.74 -11.44 10.85
CA LEU A 24 8.49 -10.37 11.83
C LEU A 24 7.01 -10.30 12.25
N ARG A 25 6.09 -10.45 11.29
CA ARG A 25 4.66 -10.48 11.59
C ARG A 25 4.30 -11.65 12.53
N LYS A 26 4.92 -12.82 12.34
CA LYS A 26 4.69 -13.98 13.20
C LYS A 26 5.18 -13.71 14.62
N GLU A 27 6.36 -13.15 14.79
CA GLU A 27 6.94 -12.76 16.08
C GLU A 27 6.07 -11.71 16.78
N LEU A 28 5.78 -10.59 16.09
CA LEU A 28 4.97 -9.52 16.66
C LEU A 28 3.55 -9.98 17.03
N ASN A 29 2.93 -10.85 16.24
CA ASN A 29 1.61 -11.40 16.58
C ASN A 29 1.64 -12.30 17.83
N ALA A 30 2.77 -12.92 18.15
CA ALA A 30 2.92 -13.65 19.41
C ALA A 30 2.97 -12.69 20.61
N GLU A 31 3.69 -11.58 20.47
CA GLU A 31 3.83 -10.56 21.52
C GLU A 31 2.50 -9.80 21.79
N VAL A 32 1.82 -9.35 20.71
CA VAL A 32 0.60 -8.53 20.85
C VAL A 32 -0.68 -9.35 21.05
N LYS A 33 -0.57 -10.67 21.19
CA LYS A 33 -1.73 -11.56 21.37
C LYS A 33 -2.56 -11.21 22.60
N ALA A 34 -1.91 -10.80 23.69
CA ALA A 34 -2.56 -10.38 24.92
C ALA A 34 -3.45 -9.14 24.75
N ASP A 35 -3.12 -8.27 23.80
CA ASP A 35 -3.85 -7.04 23.51
C ASP A 35 -4.99 -7.22 22.48
N ASN A 36 -5.30 -8.46 22.10
CA ASN A 36 -6.27 -8.80 21.05
C ASN A 36 -6.00 -8.10 19.69
N ILE A 37 -4.73 -7.81 19.40
CA ILE A 37 -4.30 -7.25 18.12
C ILE A 37 -3.83 -8.40 17.23
N LYS A 38 -4.23 -8.34 15.94
CA LYS A 38 -3.77 -9.30 14.94
C LYS A 38 -3.25 -8.52 13.72
N LEU A 39 -1.94 -8.42 13.63
CA LEU A 39 -1.28 -7.77 12.50
C LEU A 39 -1.47 -8.58 11.21
N SER A 40 -1.86 -7.91 10.16
CA SER A 40 -1.97 -8.43 8.80
C SER A 40 -0.79 -7.95 7.94
N VAL A 41 -0.52 -8.63 6.83
CA VAL A 41 0.48 -8.15 5.83
C VAL A 41 0.09 -6.77 5.31
N ASN A 42 -1.20 -6.49 5.21
CA ASN A 42 -1.70 -5.20 4.73
C ASN A 42 -1.29 -4.02 5.64
N ASP A 43 -1.17 -4.23 6.95
CA ASP A 43 -0.73 -3.20 7.90
C ASP A 43 0.73 -2.78 7.63
N PHE A 44 1.60 -3.75 7.30
CA PHE A 44 2.97 -3.49 6.86
C PHE A 44 3.02 -2.75 5.52
N ILE A 45 2.16 -3.13 4.58
CA ILE A 45 2.05 -2.46 3.26
C ILE A 45 1.61 -1.00 3.45
N ILE A 46 0.62 -0.73 4.29
CA ILE A 46 0.16 0.63 4.61
C ILE A 46 1.30 1.45 5.23
N LYS A 47 2.00 0.88 6.22
CA LYS A 47 3.13 1.56 6.86
C LYS A 47 4.27 1.83 5.88
N ALA A 48 4.69 0.83 5.11
CA ALA A 48 5.75 0.98 4.11
C ALA A 48 5.39 2.02 3.05
N SER A 49 4.14 2.01 2.55
CA SER A 49 3.66 3.01 1.58
C SER A 49 3.68 4.42 2.16
N SER A 50 3.24 4.58 3.42
CA SER A 50 3.22 5.90 4.07
C SER A 50 4.63 6.46 4.28
N LEU A 51 5.60 5.62 4.64
CA LEU A 51 7.01 6.02 4.78
C LEU A 51 7.67 6.29 3.42
N ALA A 52 7.35 5.51 2.39
CA ALA A 52 7.81 5.77 1.03
C ALA A 52 7.29 7.12 0.50
N CYS A 53 6.04 7.50 0.83
CA CYS A 53 5.49 8.82 0.51
C CYS A 53 6.20 9.97 1.22
N LEU A 54 6.77 9.76 2.42
CA LEU A 54 7.61 10.76 3.07
C LEU A 54 8.99 10.92 2.39
N LYS A 55 9.55 9.80 1.88
CA LYS A 55 10.85 9.81 1.17
C LYS A 55 10.73 10.40 -0.24
N VAL A 56 9.59 10.19 -0.89
CA VAL A 56 9.28 10.65 -2.26
C VAL A 56 7.94 11.36 -2.25
N PRO A 57 7.90 12.61 -1.78
CA PRO A 57 6.65 13.35 -1.55
C PRO A 57 5.89 13.69 -2.83
N GLU A 58 6.52 13.64 -3.98
CA GLU A 58 5.88 13.82 -5.28
C GLU A 58 4.78 12.77 -5.51
N ALA A 59 4.99 11.53 -5.05
CA ALA A 59 3.99 10.47 -5.13
C ALA A 59 2.78 10.71 -4.21
N ASN A 60 2.95 11.56 -3.17
CA ASN A 60 1.91 11.99 -2.24
C ASN A 60 1.36 13.38 -2.59
N SER A 61 1.25 13.67 -3.86
CA SER A 61 0.85 14.98 -4.39
C SER A 61 -0.43 14.86 -5.23
N SER A 62 -0.96 16.00 -5.65
CA SER A 62 -2.18 16.10 -6.45
C SER A 62 -2.03 17.12 -7.56
N TRP A 63 -2.54 16.81 -8.75
CA TRP A 63 -2.68 17.76 -9.85
C TRP A 63 -3.89 18.66 -9.62
N MET A 64 -3.66 19.97 -9.64
CA MET A 64 -4.67 21.01 -9.41
C MET A 64 -4.70 21.98 -10.61
N ASP A 65 -4.82 21.45 -11.83
CA ASP A 65 -4.87 22.14 -13.14
C ASP A 65 -3.65 23.02 -13.45
N THR A 66 -3.35 24.01 -12.62
CA THR A 66 -2.25 24.96 -12.84
C THR A 66 -1.06 24.76 -11.90
N VAL A 67 -1.23 23.95 -10.84
CA VAL A 67 -0.20 23.71 -9.84
C VAL A 67 -0.22 22.25 -9.38
N ILE A 68 0.91 21.79 -8.87
CA ILE A 68 1.02 20.53 -8.15
C ILE A 68 0.95 20.84 -6.65
N ARG A 69 -0.05 20.29 -5.96
CA ARG A 69 -0.17 20.39 -4.50
C ARG A 69 0.53 19.20 -3.87
N GLN A 70 1.62 19.46 -3.14
CA GLN A 70 2.28 18.46 -2.31
C GLN A 70 1.61 18.38 -0.94
N ASN A 71 1.26 17.17 -0.50
CA ASN A 71 0.67 16.94 0.81
C ASN A 71 1.78 16.67 1.84
N HIS A 72 1.69 17.30 3.02
CA HIS A 72 2.65 17.11 4.12
C HIS A 72 2.24 15.99 5.08
N VAL A 73 1.01 15.52 4.99
CA VAL A 73 0.50 14.36 5.72
C VAL A 73 0.30 13.19 4.76
N VAL A 74 0.34 11.97 5.26
CA VAL A 74 0.06 10.79 4.45
C VAL A 74 -1.17 10.09 5.01
N ASP A 75 -2.28 10.26 4.30
CA ASP A 75 -3.58 9.69 4.59
C ASP A 75 -3.86 8.59 3.57
N VAL A 76 -3.76 7.33 4.02
CA VAL A 76 -3.83 6.17 3.12
C VAL A 76 -5.26 5.67 3.00
N SER A 77 -5.82 5.78 1.79
CA SER A 77 -7.10 5.17 1.44
C SER A 77 -6.90 3.68 1.15
N VAL A 78 -7.65 2.82 1.81
CA VAL A 78 -7.55 1.35 1.64
C VAL A 78 -8.81 0.82 0.99
N ALA A 79 -8.68 0.21 -0.19
CA ALA A 79 -9.83 -0.35 -0.90
C ALA A 79 -10.42 -1.55 -0.14
N VAL A 80 -11.70 -1.45 0.22
CA VAL A 80 -12.47 -2.49 0.92
C VAL A 80 -13.67 -2.89 0.08
N SER A 81 -13.78 -4.19 -0.22
CA SER A 81 -14.96 -4.76 -0.87
C SER A 81 -16.09 -4.91 0.15
N THR A 82 -17.28 -4.45 -0.24
CA THR A 82 -18.51 -4.57 0.54
C THR A 82 -19.62 -5.19 -0.31
N PRO A 83 -20.72 -5.67 0.29
CA PRO A 83 -21.88 -6.15 -0.47
C PRO A 83 -22.48 -5.10 -1.42
N MET A 84 -22.29 -3.82 -1.13
CA MET A 84 -22.81 -2.69 -1.94
C MET A 84 -21.78 -2.16 -2.96
N GLY A 85 -20.60 -2.75 -3.06
CA GLY A 85 -19.53 -2.33 -3.96
C GLY A 85 -18.21 -2.02 -3.24
N LEU A 86 -17.36 -1.23 -3.89
CA LEU A 86 -16.04 -0.84 -3.37
C LEU A 86 -16.13 0.50 -2.65
N ILE A 87 -15.54 0.58 -1.46
CA ILE A 87 -15.33 1.83 -0.72
C ILE A 87 -13.89 1.92 -0.24
N THR A 88 -13.36 3.13 -0.05
CA THR A 88 -11.95 3.38 0.29
C THR A 88 -11.83 4.17 1.59
N PRO A 89 -12.06 3.54 2.77
CA PRO A 89 -11.83 4.19 4.06
C PRO A 89 -10.37 4.65 4.21
N ILE A 90 -10.17 5.69 5.01
CA ILE A 90 -8.88 6.40 5.12
C ILE A 90 -8.24 6.13 6.47
N VAL A 91 -7.00 5.64 6.45
CA VAL A 91 -6.12 5.61 7.62
C VAL A 91 -5.37 6.94 7.66
N PHE A 92 -5.85 7.87 8.49
CA PHE A 92 -5.27 9.20 8.63
C PHE A 92 -3.90 9.16 9.30
N ASN A 93 -2.99 10.01 8.84
CA ASN A 93 -1.64 10.15 9.40
C ASN A 93 -0.90 8.81 9.55
N ALA A 94 -1.01 7.92 8.56
CA ALA A 94 -0.43 6.58 8.61
C ALA A 94 1.09 6.58 8.86
N HIS A 95 1.80 7.63 8.41
CA HIS A 95 3.24 7.79 8.54
C HIS A 95 3.71 7.89 10.00
N ILE A 96 2.93 8.49 10.90
CA ILE A 96 3.28 8.61 12.33
C ILE A 96 2.71 7.49 13.21
N LYS A 97 1.78 6.68 12.67
CA LYS A 97 1.17 5.58 13.42
C LYS A 97 2.06 4.33 13.42
N GLY A 98 2.08 3.63 14.56
CA GLY A 98 2.67 2.29 14.65
C GLY A 98 1.76 1.21 14.04
N LEU A 99 2.33 0.03 13.75
CA LEU A 99 1.61 -1.09 13.13
C LEU A 99 0.35 -1.50 13.90
N ALA A 100 0.42 -1.54 15.23
CA ALA A 100 -0.71 -1.90 16.09
C ALA A 100 -1.88 -0.90 15.95
N THR A 101 -1.58 0.39 15.86
CA THR A 101 -2.58 1.45 15.67
C THR A 101 -3.20 1.35 14.27
N ILE A 102 -2.37 1.18 13.23
CA ILE A 102 -2.83 0.98 11.86
C ILE A 102 -3.77 -0.22 11.78
N SER A 103 -3.38 -1.36 12.39
CA SER A 103 -4.19 -2.58 12.40
C SER A 103 -5.56 -2.37 13.05
N LYS A 104 -5.62 -1.66 14.20
CA LYS A 104 -6.88 -1.31 14.87
C LYS A 104 -7.75 -0.41 14.01
N ASP A 105 -7.17 0.64 13.42
CA ASP A 105 -7.91 1.57 12.57
C ASP A 105 -8.50 0.86 11.34
N VAL A 106 -7.69 0.04 10.67
CA VAL A 106 -8.14 -0.75 9.50
C VAL A 106 -9.27 -1.71 9.89
N ALA A 107 -9.18 -2.39 11.03
CA ALA A 107 -10.21 -3.31 11.49
C ALA A 107 -11.54 -2.58 11.75
N ILE A 108 -11.50 -1.43 12.45
CA ILE A 108 -12.69 -0.61 12.75
C ILE A 108 -13.31 -0.07 11.45
N LEU A 109 -12.49 0.50 10.57
CA LEU A 109 -12.95 1.07 9.31
C LEU A 109 -13.54 0.00 8.38
N ALA A 110 -12.91 -1.18 8.30
CA ALA A 110 -13.41 -2.29 7.49
C ALA A 110 -14.74 -2.85 8.04
N ALA A 111 -14.92 -2.91 9.35
CA ALA A 111 -16.20 -3.30 9.96
C ALA A 111 -17.29 -2.30 9.62
N LYS A 112 -17.07 -0.99 9.84
CA LYS A 112 -18.00 0.08 9.48
C LYS A 112 -18.33 0.07 7.98
N ALA A 113 -17.33 -0.20 7.12
CA ALA A 113 -17.52 -0.27 5.67
C ALA A 113 -18.52 -1.38 5.29
N ARG A 114 -18.36 -2.59 5.85
CA ARG A 114 -19.24 -3.74 5.57
C ARG A 114 -20.65 -3.53 6.08
N GLU A 115 -20.80 -2.79 7.19
CA GLU A 115 -22.09 -2.43 7.78
C GLU A 115 -22.76 -1.20 7.13
N GLY A 116 -22.06 -0.54 6.19
CA GLY A 116 -22.57 0.69 5.55
C GLY A 116 -22.64 1.89 6.49
N LYS A 117 -21.83 1.90 7.56
CA LYS A 117 -21.85 2.93 8.62
C LYS A 117 -20.69 3.94 8.54
N LEU A 118 -19.88 3.92 7.47
CA LEU A 118 -18.81 4.90 7.29
C LEU A 118 -19.41 6.31 7.12
N GLN A 119 -18.81 7.25 7.85
CA GLN A 119 -19.14 8.66 7.69
C GLN A 119 -18.40 9.24 6.46
N PRO A 120 -18.94 10.27 5.79
CA PRO A 120 -18.31 10.85 4.60
C PRO A 120 -16.84 11.23 4.79
N HIS A 121 -16.47 11.82 5.93
CA HIS A 121 -15.08 12.18 6.22
C HIS A 121 -14.14 10.98 6.37
N GLU A 122 -14.66 9.76 6.63
CA GLU A 122 -13.84 8.55 6.78
C GLU A 122 -13.45 7.92 5.44
N PHE A 123 -14.04 8.35 4.30
CA PHE A 123 -13.71 7.83 2.97
C PHE A 123 -13.58 8.90 1.87
N GLN A 124 -13.95 10.14 2.14
CA GLN A 124 -13.74 11.26 1.21
C GLN A 124 -12.44 11.97 1.54
N GLY A 125 -11.52 12.00 0.60
CA GLY A 125 -10.18 12.58 0.77
C GLY A 125 -9.09 11.53 0.59
N GLY A 126 -8.10 11.53 1.53
CA GLY A 126 -6.92 10.69 1.41
C GLY A 126 -5.90 11.26 0.41
N THR A 127 -4.65 10.84 0.53
CA THR A 127 -3.56 11.37 -0.30
C THR A 127 -2.91 10.30 -1.18
N PHE A 128 -3.09 9.03 -0.82
CA PHE A 128 -2.57 7.87 -1.52
C PHE A 128 -3.54 6.70 -1.36
N THR A 129 -3.69 5.84 -2.39
CA THR A 129 -4.60 4.69 -2.31
C THR A 129 -3.86 3.37 -2.44
N ILE A 130 -4.30 2.36 -1.68
CA ILE A 130 -3.86 0.98 -1.80
C ILE A 130 -5.06 0.10 -2.15
N SER A 131 -4.91 -0.70 -3.20
CA SER A 131 -5.88 -1.72 -3.61
C SER A 131 -5.22 -3.09 -3.55
N ASN A 132 -5.68 -3.97 -2.67
CA ASN A 132 -5.12 -5.30 -2.47
C ASN A 132 -6.12 -6.37 -2.93
N LEU A 133 -5.75 -7.11 -3.97
CA LEU A 133 -6.52 -8.24 -4.52
C LEU A 133 -5.82 -9.60 -4.33
N GLY A 134 -4.77 -9.64 -3.52
CA GLY A 134 -4.02 -10.87 -3.24
C GLY A 134 -4.88 -11.98 -2.63
N MET A 135 -5.88 -11.64 -1.82
CA MET A 135 -6.82 -12.58 -1.24
C MET A 135 -7.69 -13.30 -2.28
N TYR A 136 -7.81 -12.75 -3.48
CA TYR A 136 -8.53 -13.36 -4.62
C TYR A 136 -7.62 -14.15 -5.56
N GLY A 137 -6.35 -14.33 -5.21
CA GLY A 137 -5.37 -15.04 -6.03
C GLY A 137 -4.88 -14.25 -7.25
N ILE A 138 -5.19 -12.95 -7.33
CA ILE A 138 -4.72 -12.08 -8.40
C ILE A 138 -3.24 -11.77 -8.20
N LYS A 139 -2.42 -12.07 -9.20
CA LYS A 139 -0.97 -11.85 -9.16
C LYS A 139 -0.59 -10.43 -9.59
N HIS A 140 -1.15 -9.98 -10.70
CA HIS A 140 -0.84 -8.69 -11.31
C HIS A 140 -2.13 -8.00 -11.76
N PHE A 141 -2.27 -6.74 -11.42
CA PHE A 141 -3.30 -5.86 -11.97
C PHE A 141 -2.84 -4.40 -11.85
N SER A 142 -3.46 -3.52 -12.59
CA SER A 142 -3.29 -2.08 -12.46
C SER A 142 -4.60 -1.46 -11.99
N ALA A 143 -4.53 -0.56 -11.03
CA ALA A 143 -5.68 0.15 -10.51
C ALA A 143 -5.83 1.52 -11.18
N ILE A 144 -7.06 2.03 -11.23
CA ILE A 144 -7.36 3.37 -11.72
C ILE A 144 -7.16 4.36 -10.58
N ILE A 145 -6.43 5.45 -10.84
CA ILE A 145 -6.15 6.50 -9.86
C ILE A 145 -7.46 7.10 -9.34
N ASN A 146 -7.52 7.31 -8.03
CA ASN A 146 -8.62 7.97 -7.34
C ASN A 146 -8.35 9.49 -7.24
N PRO A 147 -8.92 10.33 -8.12
CA PRO A 147 -8.65 11.76 -8.09
C PRO A 147 -9.08 12.40 -6.75
N PRO A 148 -8.36 13.43 -6.28
CA PRO A 148 -7.25 14.15 -6.89
C PRO A 148 -5.86 13.56 -6.61
N GLN A 149 -5.77 12.35 -6.07
CA GLN A 149 -4.50 11.68 -5.76
C GLN A 149 -3.70 11.43 -7.04
N ALA A 150 -2.37 11.46 -6.95
CA ALA A 150 -1.49 11.21 -8.09
C ALA A 150 -1.14 9.72 -8.28
N CYS A 151 -1.27 8.90 -7.22
CA CYS A 151 -0.85 7.51 -7.25
C CYS A 151 -1.83 6.56 -6.58
N ILE A 152 -1.84 5.31 -7.07
CA ILE A 152 -2.50 4.17 -6.43
C ILE A 152 -1.62 2.93 -6.57
N LEU A 153 -1.44 2.19 -5.46
CA LEU A 153 -0.71 0.93 -5.41
C LEU A 153 -1.66 -0.26 -5.53
N ALA A 154 -1.51 -1.04 -6.58
CA ALA A 154 -2.16 -2.33 -6.76
C ALA A 154 -1.26 -3.43 -6.17
N VAL A 155 -1.80 -4.23 -5.24
CA VAL A 155 -1.07 -5.28 -4.52
C VAL A 155 -1.64 -6.63 -4.91
N GLY A 156 -0.78 -7.48 -5.51
CA GLY A 156 -1.09 -8.86 -5.83
C GLY A 156 -0.85 -9.83 -4.68
N GLY A 157 -1.20 -11.08 -4.89
CA GLY A 157 -0.95 -12.17 -3.94
C GLY A 157 0.52 -12.55 -3.85
N SER A 158 0.95 -13.00 -2.67
CA SER A 158 2.27 -13.58 -2.52
C SER A 158 2.27 -15.04 -2.97
N GLU A 159 3.31 -15.44 -3.69
CA GLU A 159 3.55 -16.82 -4.11
C GLU A 159 4.98 -17.25 -3.82
N LYS A 160 5.20 -18.54 -3.58
CA LYS A 160 6.54 -19.08 -3.46
C LYS A 160 7.19 -19.20 -4.83
N ARG A 161 8.37 -18.62 -4.99
CA ARG A 161 9.19 -18.69 -6.22
C ARG A 161 10.57 -19.23 -5.89
N LEU A 162 11.13 -19.96 -6.86
CA LEU A 162 12.53 -20.37 -6.83
C LEU A 162 13.39 -19.20 -7.31
N LEU A 163 14.32 -18.77 -6.48
CA LEU A 163 15.28 -17.72 -6.81
C LEU A 163 16.68 -18.35 -6.91
N PRO A 164 17.52 -17.95 -7.87
CA PRO A 164 18.92 -18.39 -7.92
C PRO A 164 19.64 -18.04 -6.62
N ALA A 165 20.39 -19.00 -6.07
CA ALA A 165 21.16 -18.80 -4.84
C ALA A 165 22.49 -19.50 -4.94
N ASP A 166 23.52 -18.91 -4.32
CA ASP A 166 24.87 -19.48 -4.25
C ASP A 166 24.97 -20.44 -3.05
N ASN A 167 24.25 -21.56 -3.16
CA ASN A 167 24.26 -22.65 -2.19
C ASN A 167 24.36 -24.02 -2.92
N GLU A 168 24.50 -25.11 -2.18
CA GLU A 168 24.64 -26.46 -2.76
C GLU A 168 23.46 -26.86 -3.64
N LYS A 169 22.27 -26.30 -3.44
CA LYS A 169 21.07 -26.56 -4.24
C LYS A 169 20.95 -25.67 -5.47
N GLY A 170 21.70 -24.58 -5.55
CA GLY A 170 21.65 -23.57 -6.61
C GLY A 170 20.39 -22.68 -6.60
N PHE A 171 19.50 -22.85 -5.63
CA PHE A 171 18.28 -22.03 -5.49
C PHE A 171 17.79 -21.93 -4.04
N ASP A 172 17.04 -20.87 -3.78
CA ASP A 172 16.24 -20.68 -2.58
C ASP A 172 14.78 -20.51 -2.93
N VAL A 173 13.91 -20.76 -1.94
CA VAL A 173 12.46 -20.54 -2.05
C VAL A 173 12.10 -19.29 -1.30
N ALA A 174 11.60 -18.28 -2.00
CA ALA A 174 11.18 -17.02 -1.41
C ALA A 174 9.69 -16.75 -1.67
N SER A 175 9.04 -16.08 -0.73
CA SER A 175 7.66 -15.59 -0.87
C SER A 175 7.70 -14.23 -1.58
N MET A 176 7.34 -14.22 -2.87
CA MET A 176 7.38 -13.01 -3.70
C MET A 176 5.99 -12.43 -3.88
N MET A 177 5.86 -11.12 -3.70
CA MET A 177 4.64 -10.34 -3.92
C MET A 177 4.88 -9.35 -5.05
N SER A 178 3.98 -9.34 -6.02
CA SER A 178 4.03 -8.37 -7.12
C SER A 178 3.14 -7.17 -6.81
N VAL A 179 3.67 -5.98 -7.05
CA VAL A 179 2.94 -4.72 -6.90
C VAL A 179 3.06 -3.88 -8.15
N THR A 180 2.01 -3.11 -8.44
CA THR A 180 1.98 -2.17 -9.57
C THR A 180 1.55 -0.79 -9.07
N LEU A 181 2.40 0.20 -9.28
CA LEU A 181 2.09 1.60 -9.02
C LEU A 181 1.52 2.23 -10.29
N SER A 182 0.28 2.72 -10.21
CA SER A 182 -0.31 3.58 -11.26
C SER A 182 -0.07 5.03 -10.88
N CYS A 183 0.47 5.82 -11.81
CA CYS A 183 0.86 7.21 -11.59
C CYS A 183 0.20 8.15 -12.59
N ASP A 184 -0.11 9.36 -12.13
CA ASP A 184 -0.45 10.51 -12.97
C ASP A 184 0.85 11.13 -13.52
N HIS A 185 1.09 10.99 -14.83
CA HIS A 185 2.34 11.45 -15.44
C HIS A 185 2.52 12.98 -15.44
N ARG A 186 1.49 13.73 -15.09
CA ARG A 186 1.60 15.20 -14.91
C ARG A 186 2.27 15.58 -13.59
N VAL A 187 2.25 14.67 -12.60
CA VAL A 187 2.76 14.88 -11.24
C VAL A 187 3.99 14.03 -10.96
N VAL A 188 3.97 12.76 -11.37
CA VAL A 188 4.99 11.77 -11.08
C VAL A 188 5.54 11.24 -12.39
N ASP A 189 6.82 11.46 -12.66
CA ASP A 189 7.50 10.87 -13.81
C ASP A 189 8.03 9.45 -13.50
N GLY A 190 8.57 8.79 -14.53
CA GLY A 190 9.03 7.40 -14.43
C GLY A 190 10.15 7.21 -13.41
N ALA A 191 11.05 8.17 -13.25
CA ALA A 191 12.16 8.11 -12.32
C ALA A 191 11.68 8.25 -10.87
N VAL A 192 10.80 9.21 -10.62
CA VAL A 192 10.17 9.44 -9.31
C VAL A 192 9.33 8.23 -8.87
N GLY A 193 8.51 7.68 -9.76
CA GLY A 193 7.74 6.46 -9.47
C GLY A 193 8.62 5.25 -9.17
N ALA A 194 9.74 5.09 -9.88
CA ALA A 194 10.72 4.04 -9.63
C ALA A 194 11.43 4.22 -8.27
N GLN A 195 11.79 5.45 -7.90
CA GLN A 195 12.36 5.76 -6.58
C GLN A 195 11.38 5.43 -5.45
N TRP A 196 10.10 5.77 -5.61
CA TRP A 196 9.07 5.43 -4.63
C TRP A 196 8.96 3.91 -4.45
N LEU A 197 8.93 3.15 -5.54
CA LEU A 197 8.88 1.69 -5.49
C LEU A 197 10.14 1.09 -4.85
N ALA A 198 11.31 1.68 -5.09
CA ALA A 198 12.57 1.24 -4.46
C ALA A 198 12.54 1.44 -2.94
N GLU A 199 12.08 2.59 -2.44
CA GLU A 199 11.92 2.83 -1.00
C GLU A 199 10.84 1.92 -0.40
N PHE A 200 9.70 1.75 -1.07
CA PHE A 200 8.65 0.82 -0.65
C PHE A 200 9.18 -0.61 -0.51
N ARG A 201 9.90 -1.12 -1.52
CA ARG A 201 10.53 -2.45 -1.48
C ARG A 201 11.51 -2.56 -0.33
N LYS A 202 12.38 -1.57 -0.14
CA LYS A 202 13.36 -1.53 0.95
C LYS A 202 12.69 -1.65 2.33
N PHE A 203 11.58 -0.94 2.57
CA PHE A 203 10.84 -1.04 3.83
C PHE A 203 10.23 -2.41 4.05
N LEU A 204 9.75 -3.09 3.02
CA LEU A 204 9.18 -4.43 3.15
C LEU A 204 10.25 -5.53 3.24
N GLU A 205 11.35 -5.42 2.49
CA GLU A 205 12.44 -6.38 2.55
C GLU A 205 13.31 -6.22 3.81
N LYS A 206 13.27 -5.04 4.45
CA LYS A 206 13.95 -4.75 5.73
C LYS A 206 12.98 -4.07 6.70
N PRO A 207 11.96 -4.78 7.20
CA PRO A 207 10.83 -4.16 7.91
C PRO A 207 11.21 -3.48 9.23
N PHE A 208 12.32 -3.85 9.87
CA PHE A 208 12.85 -3.16 11.04
C PHE A 208 13.22 -1.69 10.76
N THR A 209 13.52 -1.33 9.50
CA THR A 209 13.81 0.07 9.12
C THR A 209 12.57 0.98 9.21
N MET A 210 11.37 0.42 9.29
CA MET A 210 10.14 1.18 9.51
C MET A 210 9.99 1.70 10.94
N LEU A 211 10.87 1.28 11.86
CA LEU A 211 10.88 1.71 13.27
C LEU A 211 11.82 2.91 13.50
N LEU A 212 12.59 3.29 12.48
CA LEU A 212 13.53 4.43 12.51
C LEU A 212 12.86 5.70 11.99
#